data_8ad55d3f24cd14b64dfc256b690ef06f
#
_entry.id   8ad55d3f24cd14b64dfc256b690ef06f
#
_cell.length_a   1.000
_cell.length_b   1.000
_cell.length_c   1.000
_cell.angle_alpha   90.00
_cell.angle_beta   90.00
_cell.angle_gamma   90.00
#
_symmetry.space_group_name_H-M   'P 1'
#
loop_
_entity.id
_entity.type
_entity.pdbx_description
1 polymer ?
#
loop_
_entity_poly.entity_id
_entity_poly.type
_entity_poly.pdbx_seq_one_letter_code
_entity_poly.pdbx_strand_id
1 'polypeptide(L)'
;GTVPQGHREVQQKAVGLSHPLLGVDPQGGQGLRLEKDEVDTALSEKFLGMGTKLELVKPENLHFNNYRTNWFNYTVKVPARNNDGSYCTKLALIPLNRDVHIGYLDYTRKNTLDLAFKYLGNRYGWGGSLNSRDCSELVMSVYSCFGFKLPRDVSTQSKIPTAQSLAGITDYEKSVILDKTPAGAILQFKGHEMLYLGKVDGKYYILNASGSINI
;
A
#
# COMPACT_ATOMS: atom_id res chain seq x y z
N GLY A 1 7.68 27.80 24.13
CA GLY A 1 6.58 27.72 23.20
C GLY A 1 5.89 26.39 23.37
N THR A 2 4.59 26.42 23.65
CA THR A 2 3.75 25.23 23.80
C THR A 2 3.65 24.52 22.45
N VAL A 3 4.03 23.25 22.40
CA VAL A 3 3.81 22.36 21.26
C VAL A 3 2.28 22.27 21.01
N PRO A 4 1.80 22.43 19.76
CA PRO A 4 0.37 22.32 19.47
C PRO A 4 -0.21 20.99 19.97
N GLN A 5 -1.33 21.05 20.68
CA GLN A 5 -1.96 19.87 21.31
C GLN A 5 -2.27 18.72 20.33
N GLY A 6 -2.51 19.03 19.06
CA GLY A 6 -2.77 18.02 18.02
C GLY A 6 -1.62 17.03 17.79
N HIS A 7 -0.37 17.48 17.92
CA HIS A 7 0.79 16.60 17.78
C HIS A 7 0.98 15.65 18.97
N ARG A 8 0.58 16.07 20.17
CA ARG A 8 0.59 15.21 21.34
C ARG A 8 -0.47 14.11 21.25
N GLU A 9 -1.63 14.44 20.70
CA GLU A 9 -2.75 13.49 20.58
C GLU A 9 -2.47 12.37 19.56
N VAL A 10 -1.82 12.70 18.44
CA VAL A 10 -1.40 11.70 17.45
C VAL A 10 -0.33 10.77 18.02
N GLN A 11 0.65 11.30 18.76
CA GLN A 11 1.68 10.48 19.41
C GLN A 11 1.11 9.65 20.56
N GLN A 12 0.16 10.17 21.34
CA GLN A 12 -0.47 9.42 22.43
C GLN A 12 -1.36 8.29 21.91
N LYS A 13 -2.08 8.48 20.80
CA LYS A 13 -2.84 7.40 20.13
C LYS A 13 -1.92 6.31 19.57
N ALA A 14 -0.73 6.69 19.09
CA ALA A 14 0.28 5.73 18.63
C ALA A 14 0.87 4.87 19.76
N VAL A 15 0.93 5.39 20.98
CA VAL A 15 1.55 4.75 22.15
C VAL A 15 0.73 3.58 22.71
N GLY A 16 -0.58 3.52 22.46
CA GLY A 16 -1.48 2.52 23.06
C GLY A 16 -1.65 1.21 22.29
N LEU A 17 -1.25 1.14 21.02
CA LEU A 17 -1.61 0.04 20.12
C LEU A 17 -0.35 -0.54 19.47
N SER A 18 -0.19 -1.87 19.54
CA SER A 18 0.82 -2.64 18.81
C SER A 18 0.40 -2.81 17.33
N HIS A 19 -0.03 -1.72 16.67
CA HIS A 19 -0.43 -1.76 15.28
C HIS A 19 0.74 -1.41 14.36
N PRO A 20 0.84 -2.05 13.18
CA PRO A 20 1.83 -1.69 12.19
C PRO A 20 1.56 -0.28 11.64
N LEU A 21 2.62 0.46 11.36
CA LEU A 21 2.53 1.65 10.53
C LEU A 21 2.41 1.22 9.07
N LEU A 22 1.37 1.67 8.40
CA LEU A 22 1.05 1.31 7.02
C LEU A 22 1.40 2.46 6.08
N GLY A 23 2.28 2.21 5.11
CA GLY A 23 2.53 3.14 4.02
C GLY A 23 1.40 3.07 3.00
N VAL A 24 0.78 4.19 2.70
CA VAL A 24 -0.31 4.30 1.72
C VAL A 24 0.02 5.18 0.52
N ASP A 25 1.25 5.72 0.47
CA ASP A 25 1.73 6.52 -0.64
C ASP A 25 2.15 5.62 -1.82
N PRO A 26 1.57 5.78 -3.00
CA PRO A 26 1.80 4.92 -4.16
C PRO A 26 2.82 5.46 -5.16
N GLN A 27 3.29 6.71 -4.98
CA GLN A 27 3.98 7.40 -6.06
C GLN A 27 5.32 6.76 -6.41
N GLY A 28 5.34 6.07 -7.54
CA GLY A 28 6.55 5.52 -8.13
C GLY A 28 7.62 6.60 -8.32
N GLY A 29 8.80 6.40 -7.73
CA GLY A 29 9.91 7.35 -7.79
C GLY A 29 9.87 8.49 -6.76
N GLN A 30 8.71 8.88 -6.26
CA GLN A 30 8.53 9.88 -5.20
C GLN A 30 7.72 9.36 -4.00
N GLY A 31 7.52 8.03 -3.92
CA GLY A 31 6.74 7.42 -2.87
C GLY A 31 7.29 7.67 -1.47
N LEU A 32 6.65 7.05 -0.49
CA LEU A 32 7.09 7.12 0.90
C LEU A 32 8.56 6.74 1.01
N ARG A 33 9.39 7.67 1.46
CA ARG A 33 10.81 7.44 1.73
C ARG A 33 11.09 7.60 3.22
N LEU A 34 12.02 6.81 3.70
CA LEU A 34 12.63 7.05 4.99
C LEU A 34 13.38 8.38 4.96
N GLU A 35 13.51 9.02 6.12
CA GLU A 35 14.34 10.21 6.24
C GLU A 35 15.80 9.91 5.86
N LYS A 36 16.49 10.95 5.42
CA LYS A 36 17.91 10.89 5.17
C LYS A 36 18.65 10.56 6.46
N ASP A 37 19.43 9.52 6.43
CA ASP A 37 20.26 9.08 7.55
C ASP A 37 21.73 9.21 7.18
N GLU A 38 22.45 10.05 7.92
CA GLU A 38 23.89 10.32 7.68
C GLU A 38 24.78 9.19 8.27
N VAL A 39 24.24 8.40 9.21
CA VAL A 39 24.96 7.31 9.87
C VAL A 39 24.70 5.98 9.16
N ASP A 40 23.45 5.72 8.78
CA ASP A 40 23.05 4.50 8.07
C ASP A 40 22.59 4.80 6.64
N THR A 41 23.56 4.93 5.75
CA THR A 41 23.30 5.22 4.34
C THR A 41 22.50 4.14 3.62
N ALA A 42 22.48 2.90 4.14
CA ALA A 42 21.68 1.80 3.57
C ALA A 42 20.18 1.96 3.81
N LEU A 43 19.79 2.70 4.85
CA LEU A 43 18.40 3.03 5.14
C LEU A 43 18.00 4.41 4.62
N SER A 44 18.99 5.28 4.38
CA SER A 44 18.76 6.64 3.92
C SER A 44 17.91 6.65 2.64
N GLU A 45 16.83 7.41 2.68
CA GLU A 45 15.91 7.60 1.55
C GLU A 45 15.35 6.31 0.94
N LYS A 46 15.34 5.20 1.68
CA LYS A 46 14.81 3.92 1.21
C LYS A 46 13.34 4.05 0.85
N PHE A 47 12.99 3.61 -0.35
CA PHE A 47 11.63 3.61 -0.85
C PHE A 47 10.76 2.55 -0.15
N LEU A 48 9.54 2.94 0.21
CA LEU A 48 8.52 2.07 0.77
C LEU A 48 7.27 2.12 -0.12
N GLY A 49 6.87 0.99 -0.66
CA GLY A 49 5.66 0.89 -1.49
C GLY A 49 4.38 0.91 -0.66
N MET A 50 3.26 1.23 -1.31
CA MET A 50 1.92 1.12 -0.71
C MET A 50 1.70 -0.28 -0.11
N GLY A 51 1.12 -0.33 1.07
CA GLY A 51 0.88 -1.57 1.80
C GLY A 51 2.09 -2.11 2.57
N THR A 52 3.26 -1.44 2.51
CA THR A 52 4.39 -1.77 3.39
C THR A 52 3.99 -1.57 4.85
N LYS A 53 4.28 -2.56 5.67
CA LYS A 53 3.99 -2.56 7.11
C LYS A 53 5.28 -2.56 7.89
N LEU A 54 5.40 -1.62 8.82
CA LEU A 54 6.55 -1.52 9.71
C LEU A 54 6.09 -1.46 11.16
N GLU A 55 6.89 -2.00 12.06
CA GLU A 55 6.65 -1.90 13.49
C GLU A 55 6.91 -0.47 13.96
N LEU A 56 5.88 0.17 14.51
CA LEU A 56 6.00 1.49 15.13
C LEU A 56 6.66 1.34 16.51
N VAL A 57 7.71 2.10 16.74
CA VAL A 57 8.42 2.12 18.04
C VAL A 57 7.74 3.13 18.95
N LYS A 58 7.38 2.69 20.13
CA LYS A 58 6.79 3.56 21.15
C LYS A 58 7.84 4.56 21.68
N PRO A 59 7.47 5.82 21.91
CA PRO A 59 8.39 6.84 22.38
C PRO A 59 9.15 6.46 23.66
N GLU A 60 8.50 5.78 24.60
CA GLU A 60 9.11 5.31 25.84
C GLU A 60 10.22 4.27 25.64
N ASN A 61 10.24 3.60 24.49
CA ASN A 61 11.27 2.61 24.14
C ASN A 61 12.43 3.22 23.32
N LEU A 62 12.42 4.53 23.14
CA LEU A 62 13.46 5.23 22.40
C LEU A 62 14.51 5.75 23.36
N HIS A 63 15.61 5.05 23.49
CA HIS A 63 16.79 5.53 24.22
C HIS A 63 17.68 6.30 23.24
N PHE A 64 17.49 7.61 23.17
CA PHE A 64 18.34 8.47 22.34
C PHE A 64 19.63 8.81 23.11
N ASN A 65 20.73 8.17 22.74
CA ASN A 65 22.05 8.74 23.02
C ASN A 65 22.26 9.93 22.06
N ASN A 66 21.88 11.10 22.53
CA ASN A 66 22.38 12.41 22.10
C ASN A 66 21.93 12.94 20.77
N TYR A 67 21.15 12.99 20.05
CA TYR A 67 20.88 13.85 18.90
C TYR A 67 19.51 13.62 18.24
N ARG A 68 18.60 14.46 18.52
CA ARG A 68 17.34 14.74 17.83
C ARG A 68 16.13 14.15 18.52
N THR A 69 15.46 15.00 19.23
CA THR A 69 14.03 14.89 19.48
C THR A 69 13.31 14.81 18.15
N ASN A 70 12.95 13.60 17.72
CA ASN A 70 12.24 13.39 16.46
C ASN A 70 10.74 13.64 16.63
N TRP A 71 10.39 14.85 17.07
CA TRP A 71 9.01 15.26 17.29
C TRP A 71 8.16 15.27 16.01
N PHE A 72 8.80 15.27 14.84
CA PHE A 72 8.17 15.38 13.53
C PHE A 72 8.22 14.10 12.72
N ASN A 73 8.57 12.98 13.34
CA ASN A 73 8.73 11.70 12.66
C ASN A 73 8.10 10.55 13.44
N TYR A 74 7.59 9.55 12.72
CA TYR A 74 7.39 8.21 13.26
C TYR A 74 8.74 7.50 13.30
N THR A 75 9.06 6.84 14.41
CA THR A 75 10.20 5.93 14.48
C THR A 75 9.71 4.51 14.24
N VAL A 76 10.33 3.83 13.29
CA VAL A 76 9.94 2.49 12.87
C VAL A 76 11.12 1.53 12.87
N LYS A 77 10.84 0.23 13.04
CA LYS A 77 11.84 -0.83 12.82
C LYS A 77 11.80 -1.27 11.36
N VAL A 78 12.96 -1.25 10.73
CA VAL A 78 13.13 -1.68 9.34
C VAL A 78 14.02 -2.93 9.29
N PRO A 79 13.63 -3.97 8.53
CA PRO A 79 14.50 -5.11 8.26
C PRO A 79 15.81 -4.66 7.60
N ALA A 80 16.91 -5.14 8.13
CA ALA A 80 18.26 -4.82 7.65
C ALA A 80 19.18 -6.05 7.73
N ARG A 81 20.41 -5.89 7.30
CA ARG A 81 21.47 -6.89 7.44
C ARG A 81 22.67 -6.29 8.15
N ASN A 82 23.29 -7.09 8.98
CA ASN A 82 24.61 -6.81 9.55
C ASN A 82 25.70 -7.01 8.49
N ASN A 83 26.94 -6.60 8.82
CA ASN A 83 28.09 -6.76 7.93
C ASN A 83 28.42 -8.21 7.59
N ASP A 84 28.07 -9.16 8.46
CA ASP A 84 28.21 -10.60 8.26
C ASP A 84 27.06 -11.22 7.42
N GLY A 85 26.08 -10.40 6.99
CA GLY A 85 24.90 -10.83 6.24
C GLY A 85 23.73 -11.34 7.08
N SER A 86 23.88 -11.46 8.39
CA SER A 86 22.80 -11.89 9.28
C SER A 86 21.67 -10.87 9.35
N TYR A 87 20.47 -11.34 9.65
CA TYR A 87 19.29 -10.48 9.81
C TYR A 87 19.41 -9.60 11.06
N CYS A 88 19.05 -8.35 10.92
CA CYS A 88 18.84 -7.42 12.02
C CYS A 88 17.67 -6.49 11.74
N THR A 89 17.27 -5.73 12.75
CA THR A 89 16.35 -4.60 12.57
C THR A 89 17.07 -3.31 12.95
N LYS A 90 16.84 -2.28 12.20
CA LYS A 90 17.36 -0.93 12.46
C LYS A 90 16.22 0.06 12.63
N LEU A 91 16.48 1.11 13.37
CA LEU A 91 15.52 2.22 13.52
C LEU A 91 15.64 3.14 12.33
N ALA A 92 14.49 3.59 11.83
CA ALA A 92 14.39 4.57 10.76
C ALA A 92 13.26 5.56 11.05
N LEU A 93 13.29 6.70 10.40
CA LEU A 93 12.35 7.77 10.59
C LEU A 93 11.47 7.95 9.35
N ILE A 94 10.18 8.21 9.59
CA ILE A 94 9.21 8.57 8.57
C ILE A 94 8.58 9.90 8.98
N PRO A 95 8.66 10.96 8.17
CA PRO A 95 8.06 12.25 8.49
C PRO A 95 6.55 12.14 8.74
N LEU A 96 6.03 12.89 9.73
CA LEU A 96 4.60 12.90 10.07
C LEU A 96 3.69 13.39 8.94
N ASN A 97 4.25 14.14 7.98
CA ASN A 97 3.52 14.66 6.82
C ASN A 97 3.43 13.65 5.66
N ARG A 98 3.94 12.43 5.83
CA ARG A 98 3.82 11.37 4.83
C ARG A 98 2.48 10.67 4.94
N ASP A 99 2.05 10.12 3.81
CA ASP A 99 0.79 9.38 3.72
C ASP A 99 0.97 7.98 4.32
N VAL A 100 0.78 7.91 5.63
CA VAL A 100 0.87 6.69 6.44
C VAL A 100 -0.33 6.58 7.36
N HIS A 101 -0.66 5.37 7.78
CA HIS A 101 -1.75 5.09 8.69
C HIS A 101 -1.31 4.13 9.82
N ILE A 102 -1.76 4.37 11.04
CA ILE A 102 -1.50 3.48 12.18
C ILE A 102 -2.57 2.38 12.18
N GLY A 103 -2.16 1.13 11.99
CA GLY A 103 -3.04 0.01 11.80
C GLY A 103 -3.49 -0.14 10.35
N TYR A 104 -4.47 -1.00 10.10
CA TYR A 104 -5.09 -1.15 8.79
C TYR A 104 -6.17 -0.11 8.58
N LEU A 105 -6.37 0.29 7.33
CA LEU A 105 -7.51 1.10 6.93
C LEU A 105 -8.80 0.28 7.02
N ASP A 106 -9.92 0.95 7.28
CA ASP A 106 -11.24 0.33 7.16
C ASP A 106 -11.50 -0.08 5.71
N TYR A 107 -11.91 -1.33 5.51
CA TYR A 107 -12.27 -1.84 4.18
C TYR A 107 -13.60 -1.25 3.74
N THR A 108 -13.54 -0.18 2.97
CA THR A 108 -14.69 0.50 2.36
C THR A 108 -14.47 0.70 0.87
N ARG A 109 -15.56 0.82 0.11
CA ARG A 109 -15.48 1.14 -1.33
C ARG A 109 -14.71 2.43 -1.56
N LYS A 110 -14.98 3.45 -0.77
CA LYS A 110 -14.32 4.75 -0.86
C LYS A 110 -12.80 4.59 -0.68
N ASN A 111 -12.35 3.96 0.41
CA ASN A 111 -10.94 3.77 0.66
C ASN A 111 -10.26 2.92 -0.42
N THR A 112 -10.95 1.89 -0.94
CA THR A 112 -10.43 1.06 -2.03
C THR A 112 -10.21 1.87 -3.29
N LEU A 113 -11.18 2.71 -3.68
CA LEU A 113 -11.05 3.56 -4.86
C LEU A 113 -10.01 4.66 -4.66
N ASP A 114 -9.99 5.33 -3.50
CA ASP A 114 -9.00 6.37 -3.20
C ASP A 114 -7.56 5.83 -3.30
N LEU A 115 -7.31 4.63 -2.78
CA LEU A 115 -6.00 3.98 -2.88
C LEU A 115 -5.68 3.60 -4.33
N ALA A 116 -6.65 3.05 -5.05
CA ALA A 116 -6.46 2.65 -6.44
C ALA A 116 -6.14 3.86 -7.33
N PHE A 117 -6.85 4.97 -7.17
CA PHE A 117 -6.62 6.20 -7.93
C PHE A 117 -5.27 6.85 -7.66
N LYS A 118 -4.64 6.59 -6.52
CA LYS A 118 -3.26 7.03 -6.28
C LYS A 118 -2.25 6.45 -7.27
N TYR A 119 -2.57 5.33 -7.92
CA TYR A 119 -1.75 4.72 -8.97
C TYR A 119 -2.01 5.28 -10.37
N LEU A 120 -3.03 6.14 -10.53
CA LEU A 120 -3.36 6.69 -11.85
C LEU A 120 -2.17 7.50 -12.41
N GLY A 121 -1.78 7.19 -13.65
CA GLY A 121 -0.63 7.80 -14.29
C GLY A 121 0.72 7.15 -13.99
N ASN A 122 0.78 6.16 -13.09
CA ASN A 122 2.00 5.39 -12.88
C ASN A 122 2.25 4.46 -14.08
N ARG A 123 3.51 4.31 -14.45
CA ARG A 123 3.87 3.38 -15.51
C ARG A 123 3.76 1.93 -15.05
N TYR A 124 3.55 1.04 -16.00
CA TYR A 124 3.61 -0.38 -15.81
C TYR A 124 5.05 -0.86 -15.56
N GLY A 125 5.22 -1.81 -14.64
CA GLY A 125 6.50 -2.47 -14.36
C GLY A 125 6.30 -3.95 -14.11
N TRP A 126 6.68 -4.78 -15.08
CA TRP A 126 6.62 -6.24 -14.95
C TRP A 126 7.39 -6.72 -13.72
N GLY A 127 6.72 -7.50 -12.85
CA GLY A 127 7.32 -8.06 -11.64
C GLY A 127 7.80 -7.01 -10.63
N GLY A 128 7.25 -5.79 -10.65
CA GLY A 128 7.67 -4.69 -9.78
C GLY A 128 8.93 -3.97 -10.26
N SER A 129 9.36 -4.20 -11.52
CA SER A 129 10.55 -3.53 -12.08
C SER A 129 10.42 -2.01 -12.04
N LEU A 130 11.55 -1.33 -11.86
CA LEU A 130 11.65 0.14 -11.85
C LEU A 130 10.80 0.82 -10.78
N ASN A 131 10.60 0.18 -9.62
CA ASN A 131 9.70 0.63 -8.55
C ASN A 131 8.26 0.89 -9.03
N SER A 132 7.84 0.20 -10.08
CA SER A 132 6.52 0.28 -10.66
C SER A 132 5.68 -0.96 -10.32
N ARG A 133 4.50 -1.11 -10.88
CA ARG A 133 3.57 -2.20 -10.58
C ARG A 133 3.11 -2.90 -11.85
N ASP A 134 2.95 -4.22 -11.79
CA ASP A 134 2.13 -4.96 -12.73
C ASP A 134 0.67 -5.04 -12.25
N CYS A 135 -0.17 -5.74 -13.02
CA CYS A 135 -1.61 -5.80 -12.74
C CYS A 135 -1.93 -6.40 -11.36
N SER A 136 -1.32 -7.53 -11.02
CA SER A 136 -1.57 -8.21 -9.74
C SER A 136 -0.94 -7.48 -8.56
N GLU A 137 0.20 -6.86 -8.73
CA GLU A 137 0.82 -6.08 -7.66
C GLU A 137 0.05 -4.79 -7.34
N LEU A 138 -0.57 -4.15 -8.34
CA LEU A 138 -1.48 -3.04 -8.10
C LEU A 138 -2.62 -3.47 -7.18
N VAL A 139 -3.30 -4.55 -7.52
CA VAL A 139 -4.42 -5.10 -6.72
C VAL A 139 -3.93 -5.49 -5.33
N MET A 140 -2.85 -6.25 -5.23
CA MET A 140 -2.25 -6.65 -3.95
C MET A 140 -1.94 -5.44 -3.07
N SER A 141 -1.32 -4.40 -3.61
CA SER A 141 -0.92 -3.22 -2.85
C SER A 141 -2.12 -2.51 -2.24
N VAL A 142 -3.19 -2.33 -3.01
CA VAL A 142 -4.44 -1.74 -2.52
C VAL A 142 -5.04 -2.58 -1.40
N TYR A 143 -5.22 -3.89 -1.62
CA TYR A 143 -5.85 -4.77 -0.65
C TYR A 143 -5.01 -5.01 0.61
N SER A 144 -3.68 -4.93 0.50
CA SER A 144 -2.78 -5.06 1.65
C SER A 144 -2.96 -3.93 2.68
N CYS A 145 -3.46 -2.76 2.25
CA CYS A 145 -3.80 -1.65 3.13
C CYS A 145 -4.95 -1.96 4.09
N PHE A 146 -5.79 -2.94 3.75
CA PHE A 146 -6.90 -3.42 4.58
C PHE A 146 -6.54 -4.71 5.35
N GLY A 147 -5.30 -5.18 5.26
CA GLY A 147 -4.86 -6.41 5.92
C GLY A 147 -5.04 -7.68 5.11
N PHE A 148 -5.60 -7.62 3.91
CA PHE A 148 -5.72 -8.80 3.05
C PHE A 148 -4.36 -9.21 2.49
N LYS A 149 -4.12 -10.52 2.45
CA LYS A 149 -2.93 -11.12 1.86
C LYS A 149 -3.34 -11.87 0.58
N LEU A 150 -3.29 -11.18 -0.54
CA LEU A 150 -3.53 -11.81 -1.83
C LEU A 150 -2.27 -12.53 -2.32
N PRO A 151 -2.41 -13.64 -3.08
CA PRO A 151 -1.29 -14.26 -3.78
C PRO A 151 -0.62 -13.29 -4.77
N ARG A 152 0.64 -13.53 -5.15
CA ARG A 152 1.37 -12.64 -6.06
C ARG A 152 0.84 -12.67 -7.49
N ASP A 153 0.41 -13.84 -7.95
CA ASP A 153 0.10 -14.07 -9.36
C ASP A 153 -1.40 -14.11 -9.63
N VAL A 154 -1.81 -13.56 -10.79
CA VAL A 154 -3.20 -13.59 -11.29
C VAL A 154 -3.76 -15.01 -11.27
N SER A 155 -2.99 -16.01 -11.73
CA SER A 155 -3.41 -17.41 -11.78
C SER A 155 -3.73 -18.01 -10.41
N THR A 156 -3.11 -17.52 -9.36
CA THR A 156 -3.36 -17.94 -7.98
C THR A 156 -4.47 -17.11 -7.35
N GLN A 157 -4.53 -15.82 -7.63
CA GLN A 157 -5.62 -14.95 -7.19
C GLN A 157 -6.98 -15.39 -7.77
N SER A 158 -7.02 -15.91 -9.01
CA SER A 158 -8.25 -16.43 -9.64
C SER A 158 -8.87 -17.63 -8.90
N LYS A 159 -8.13 -18.26 -7.99
CA LYS A 159 -8.56 -19.44 -7.22
C LYS A 159 -9.02 -19.11 -5.80
N ILE A 160 -9.13 -17.83 -5.42
CA ILE A 160 -9.65 -17.47 -4.10
C ILE A 160 -11.11 -17.96 -3.97
N PRO A 161 -11.56 -18.34 -2.76
CA PRO A 161 -12.87 -18.98 -2.59
C PRO A 161 -14.07 -18.13 -3.04
N THR A 162 -13.93 -16.82 -3.11
CA THR A 162 -14.98 -15.89 -3.52
C THR A 162 -15.02 -15.64 -5.04
N ALA A 163 -14.08 -16.21 -5.80
CA ALA A 163 -14.03 -16.02 -7.23
C ALA A 163 -15.20 -16.76 -7.92
N GLN A 164 -15.84 -16.09 -8.87
CA GLN A 164 -16.91 -16.64 -9.69
C GLN A 164 -16.48 -16.60 -11.16
N SER A 165 -16.67 -17.71 -11.87
CA SER A 165 -16.39 -17.76 -13.29
C SER A 165 -17.50 -17.11 -14.09
N LEU A 166 -17.13 -16.23 -15.02
CA LEU A 166 -18.02 -15.63 -16.01
C LEU A 166 -17.81 -16.26 -17.41
N ALA A 167 -17.10 -17.38 -17.48
CA ALA A 167 -16.91 -18.11 -18.74
C ALA A 167 -18.20 -18.78 -19.18
N GLY A 168 -18.50 -18.72 -20.49
CA GLY A 168 -19.63 -19.40 -21.09
C GLY A 168 -20.99 -18.74 -20.92
N ILE A 169 -21.08 -17.61 -20.21
CA ILE A 169 -22.31 -16.81 -20.10
C ILE A 169 -22.31 -15.67 -21.12
N THR A 170 -23.52 -15.22 -21.48
CA THR A 170 -23.73 -14.13 -22.45
C THR A 170 -23.29 -12.77 -21.92
N ASP A 171 -23.07 -11.80 -22.78
CA ASP A 171 -22.72 -10.43 -22.37
C ASP A 171 -23.84 -9.75 -21.58
N TYR A 172 -25.09 -10.10 -21.87
CA TYR A 172 -26.24 -9.65 -21.07
C TYR A 172 -26.12 -10.18 -19.62
N GLU A 173 -25.90 -11.47 -19.43
CA GLU A 173 -25.72 -12.07 -18.10
C GLU A 173 -24.53 -11.48 -17.37
N LYS A 174 -23.41 -11.24 -18.05
CA LYS A 174 -22.25 -10.53 -17.48
C LYS A 174 -22.65 -9.13 -17.01
N SER A 175 -23.42 -8.39 -17.82
CA SER A 175 -23.87 -7.04 -17.45
C SER A 175 -24.73 -7.06 -16.20
N VAL A 176 -25.64 -8.03 -16.07
CA VAL A 176 -26.49 -8.21 -14.87
C VAL A 176 -25.65 -8.47 -13.62
N ILE A 177 -24.57 -9.25 -13.75
CA ILE A 177 -23.65 -9.52 -12.64
C ILE A 177 -22.86 -8.25 -12.29
N LEU A 178 -22.30 -7.58 -13.29
CA LEU A 178 -21.52 -6.35 -13.07
C LEU A 178 -22.34 -5.22 -12.46
N ASP A 179 -23.63 -5.11 -12.80
CA ASP A 179 -24.54 -4.10 -12.22
C ASP A 179 -24.75 -4.32 -10.70
N LYS A 180 -24.59 -5.55 -10.22
CA LYS A 180 -24.68 -5.91 -8.81
C LYS A 180 -23.32 -5.96 -8.10
N THR A 181 -22.23 -5.97 -8.88
CA THR A 181 -20.87 -6.08 -8.37
C THR A 181 -20.44 -4.75 -7.73
N PRO A 182 -19.96 -4.76 -6.49
CA PRO A 182 -19.50 -3.52 -5.84
C PRO A 182 -18.21 -3.01 -6.49
N ALA A 183 -18.08 -1.69 -6.55
CA ALA A 183 -16.80 -1.06 -6.90
C ALA A 183 -15.69 -1.53 -5.95
N GLY A 184 -14.51 -1.76 -6.49
CA GLY A 184 -13.38 -2.38 -5.81
C GLY A 184 -13.27 -3.89 -6.04
N ALA A 185 -14.26 -4.56 -6.64
CA ALA A 185 -14.13 -5.96 -6.99
C ALA A 185 -12.99 -6.21 -7.98
N ILE A 186 -12.37 -7.37 -7.88
CA ILE A 186 -11.29 -7.78 -8.78
C ILE A 186 -11.93 -8.47 -10.01
N LEU A 187 -11.65 -7.95 -11.19
CA LEU A 187 -12.02 -8.61 -12.46
C LEU A 187 -10.76 -9.23 -13.07
N GLN A 188 -10.92 -10.44 -13.59
CA GLN A 188 -9.80 -11.22 -14.12
C GLN A 188 -10.13 -11.86 -15.47
N PHE A 189 -9.13 -11.91 -16.33
CA PHE A 189 -9.08 -12.81 -17.47
C PHE A 189 -7.70 -13.47 -17.55
N LYS A 190 -7.51 -14.41 -18.48
CA LYS A 190 -6.26 -15.16 -18.56
C LYS A 190 -5.03 -14.24 -18.63
N GLY A 191 -4.23 -14.23 -17.57
CA GLY A 191 -2.95 -13.51 -17.51
C GLY A 191 -3.05 -12.02 -17.14
N HIS A 192 -4.24 -11.51 -16.82
CA HIS A 192 -4.41 -10.10 -16.42
C HIS A 192 -5.53 -9.93 -15.41
N GLU A 193 -5.40 -8.89 -14.59
CA GLU A 193 -6.45 -8.48 -13.66
C GLU A 193 -6.53 -6.96 -13.48
N MET A 194 -7.66 -6.52 -12.97
CA MET A 194 -8.01 -5.12 -12.84
C MET A 194 -8.98 -4.91 -11.69
N LEU A 195 -9.09 -3.67 -11.22
CA LEU A 195 -10.11 -3.26 -10.26
C LEU A 195 -11.33 -2.70 -10.99
N TYR A 196 -12.49 -3.21 -10.63
CA TYR A 196 -13.76 -2.68 -11.10
C TYR A 196 -14.09 -1.38 -10.33
N LEU A 197 -14.34 -0.31 -11.06
CA LEU A 197 -14.63 1.01 -10.47
C LEU A 197 -16.15 1.28 -10.37
N GLY A 198 -16.97 0.49 -11.07
CA GLY A 198 -18.41 0.70 -11.10
C GLY A 198 -18.92 1.08 -12.49
N LYS A 199 -20.18 1.54 -12.54
CA LYS A 199 -20.88 1.94 -13.75
C LYS A 199 -21.34 3.39 -13.63
N VAL A 200 -21.05 4.20 -14.65
CA VAL A 200 -21.51 5.60 -14.77
C VAL A 200 -22.03 5.80 -16.19
N ASP A 201 -23.20 6.41 -16.32
CA ASP A 201 -23.84 6.68 -17.63
C ASP A 201 -23.90 5.47 -18.55
N GLY A 202 -24.24 4.30 -18.01
CA GLY A 202 -24.34 3.04 -18.75
C GLY A 202 -23.01 2.39 -19.09
N LYS A 203 -21.87 2.98 -18.78
CA LYS A 203 -20.53 2.46 -19.08
C LYS A 203 -19.87 1.88 -17.83
N TYR A 204 -19.22 0.74 -17.98
CA TYR A 204 -18.43 0.11 -16.95
C TYR A 204 -16.99 0.63 -16.96
N TYR A 205 -16.46 0.93 -15.78
CA TYR A 205 -15.12 1.47 -15.62
C TYR A 205 -14.23 0.50 -14.84
N ILE A 206 -12.99 0.44 -15.25
CA ILE A 206 -11.94 -0.35 -14.60
C ILE A 206 -10.68 0.50 -14.41
N LEU A 207 -9.86 0.10 -13.45
CA LEU A 207 -8.49 0.58 -13.29
C LEU A 207 -7.55 -0.62 -13.35
N ASN A 208 -6.54 -0.52 -14.19
CA ASN A 208 -5.55 -1.59 -14.35
C ASN A 208 -4.16 -1.02 -14.61
N ALA A 209 -3.13 -1.84 -14.33
CA ALA A 209 -1.77 -1.61 -14.80
C ALA A 209 -1.54 -2.48 -16.04
N SER A 210 -1.33 -1.86 -17.19
CA SER A 210 -1.10 -2.54 -18.46
C SER A 210 0.18 -2.01 -19.14
N GLY A 211 0.97 -2.92 -19.69
CA GLY A 211 2.17 -2.59 -20.45
C GLY A 211 1.89 -2.15 -21.89
N SER A 212 0.66 -2.38 -22.38
CA SER A 212 0.21 -1.99 -23.73
C SER A 212 -1.27 -1.69 -23.73
N ILE A 213 -1.67 -0.79 -24.61
CA ILE A 213 -3.07 -0.50 -24.94
C ILE A 213 -3.21 -0.75 -26.44
N ASN A 214 -4.08 -1.68 -26.83
CA ASN A 214 -4.53 -1.79 -28.21
C ASN A 214 -5.63 -0.75 -28.40
N ILE A 215 -5.37 0.25 -29.21
CA ILE A 215 -6.29 1.30 -29.63
C ILE A 215 -6.96 0.87 -30.93
#